data_40d493693188b05c32033eb6fafc3782
#
_entry.id   40d493693188b05c32033eb6fafc3782
#
_cell.length_a   1.000
_cell.length_b   1.000
_cell.length_c   1.000
_cell.angle_alpha   90.00
_cell.angle_beta   90.00
_cell.angle_gamma   90.00
#
_symmetry.space_group_name_H-M   'P 1'
#
loop_
_entity.id
_entity.type
_entity.pdbx_description
1 polymer ?
#
loop_
_entity_poly.entity_id
_entity_poly.type
_entity_poly.pdbx_seq_one_letter_code
_entity_poly.pdbx_strand_id
1 'polypeptide(L)'
;MRVDRAREAVLDALAACRRNGAWIDGALKQVLKRDGLSGRDAAFASRIAYGVMQNRIYLDRCLARCLTQRPEKLEPLLLDILRIGAYQILLMDKVPVNAAVNEAVEMAKAHKLSRAAGLVNAVLRNVDRRRGEPLAFADELEALSVQTSHPRALVERMVGLLGAEEAEAFLRADNEPVPTTIQTNTLKTTAKQLCASLEDEGVTVEPHPWLADCFTVSGTGDLEGLRAWREGWFTVQDAAAKLTALAAAPKAGSFVIDTCAAPGGKSFAMAMCMEGKGHILSCDMEEHKLRLMEAGAERLGIECMEVRLADGRVCDEALAEKADVVVCDVPCSGLGIIRKKPDIRYKDMASLAGLPAIQSAILDNASRYVRRGGTLVYSTCTVLPEENERVTDAFLRAHPDFTYDTFALPGPIGTVEGHITLWPQRHGTDGFYICRMTRKE
;
A
#
# COMPACT_ATOMS: atom_id res chain seq x y z
N MET A 1 17.27 28.58 -19.11
CA MET A 1 16.03 28.62 -18.30
C MET A 1 16.23 27.65 -17.15
N ARG A 2 15.73 27.90 -15.96
CA ARG A 2 15.89 27.00 -14.81
C ARG A 2 14.81 25.93 -14.92
N VAL A 3 15.17 24.66 -14.87
CA VAL A 3 14.21 23.55 -14.89
C VAL A 3 13.25 23.65 -13.70
N ASP A 4 12.02 23.23 -13.90
CA ASP A 4 11.01 23.17 -12.85
C ASP A 4 11.42 22.20 -11.74
N ARG A 5 11.47 22.70 -10.49
CA ARG A 5 11.97 21.94 -9.33
C ARG A 5 11.15 20.67 -9.02
N ALA A 6 9.84 20.74 -9.23
CA ALA A 6 8.97 19.60 -8.96
C ALA A 6 9.24 18.46 -9.95
N ARG A 7 9.47 18.78 -11.23
CA ARG A 7 9.81 17.77 -12.26
C ARG A 7 11.20 17.19 -12.07
N GLU A 8 12.18 18.01 -11.64
CA GLU A 8 13.51 17.52 -11.25
C GLU A 8 13.42 16.54 -10.08
N ALA A 9 12.64 16.84 -9.05
CA ALA A 9 12.42 15.96 -7.94
C ALA A 9 11.83 14.60 -8.37
N VAL A 10 10.90 14.60 -9.34
CA VAL A 10 10.36 13.37 -9.93
C VAL A 10 11.45 12.57 -10.64
N LEU A 11 12.27 13.23 -11.47
CA LEU A 11 13.35 12.56 -12.19
C LEU A 11 14.35 11.91 -11.24
N ASP A 12 14.74 12.62 -10.17
CA ASP A 12 15.63 12.09 -9.13
C ASP A 12 15.01 10.88 -8.40
N ALA A 13 13.73 10.94 -8.05
CA ALA A 13 13.02 9.84 -7.39
C ALA A 13 12.95 8.60 -8.30
N LEU A 14 12.57 8.75 -9.58
CA LEU A 14 12.56 7.65 -10.55
C LEU A 14 13.97 7.07 -10.76
N ALA A 15 14.99 7.92 -10.81
CA ALA A 15 16.37 7.47 -10.91
C ALA A 15 16.84 6.68 -9.67
N ALA A 16 16.39 7.05 -8.46
CA ALA A 16 16.67 6.31 -7.24
C ALA A 16 15.99 4.94 -7.25
N CYS A 17 14.73 4.85 -7.69
CA CYS A 17 14.02 3.59 -7.86
C CYS A 17 14.77 2.64 -8.81
N ARG A 18 15.24 3.15 -9.94
CA ARG A 18 15.96 2.36 -10.94
C ARG A 18 17.34 1.90 -10.47
N ARG A 19 18.12 2.78 -9.80
CA ARG A 19 19.50 2.49 -9.42
C ARG A 19 19.63 1.67 -8.15
N ASN A 20 18.78 1.94 -7.18
CA ASN A 20 18.93 1.42 -5.81
C ASN A 20 17.80 0.46 -5.41
N GLY A 21 16.84 0.18 -6.31
CA GLY A 21 15.64 -0.58 -5.96
C GLY A 21 14.75 0.09 -4.92
N ALA A 22 14.89 1.43 -4.74
CA ALA A 22 14.08 2.17 -3.79
C ALA A 22 12.60 2.18 -4.22
N TRP A 23 11.71 2.19 -3.25
CA TRP A 23 10.29 2.40 -3.50
C TRP A 23 10.02 3.86 -3.81
N ILE A 24 9.10 4.15 -4.75
CA ILE A 24 8.80 5.52 -5.18
C ILE A 24 8.36 6.41 -4.02
N ASP A 25 7.60 5.87 -3.08
CA ASP A 25 7.15 6.59 -1.89
C ASP A 25 8.34 7.12 -1.05
N GLY A 26 9.24 6.22 -0.65
CA GLY A 26 10.43 6.59 0.12
C GLY A 26 11.39 7.49 -0.63
N ALA A 27 11.65 7.18 -1.92
CA ALA A 27 12.53 7.97 -2.77
C ALA A 27 12.01 9.40 -2.94
N LEU A 28 10.72 9.55 -3.25
CA LEU A 28 10.09 10.85 -3.44
C LEU A 28 10.07 11.66 -2.14
N LYS A 29 9.67 11.07 -1.01
CA LYS A 29 9.67 11.73 0.30
C LYS A 29 11.06 12.26 0.66
N GLN A 30 12.10 11.48 0.41
CA GLN A 30 13.48 11.90 0.65
C GLN A 30 13.89 13.08 -0.23
N VAL A 31 13.56 13.04 -1.53
CA VAL A 31 13.89 14.12 -2.48
C VAL A 31 13.13 15.40 -2.15
N LEU A 32 11.82 15.31 -1.89
CA LEU A 32 10.99 16.47 -1.52
C LEU A 32 11.53 17.17 -0.26
N LYS A 33 11.93 16.38 0.75
CA LYS A 33 12.56 16.90 1.98
C LYS A 33 13.91 17.55 1.72
N ARG A 34 14.78 16.90 0.93
CA ARG A 34 16.10 17.43 0.53
C ARG A 34 15.97 18.80 -0.16
N ASP A 35 15.02 18.91 -1.07
CA ASP A 35 14.85 20.11 -1.92
C ASP A 35 13.93 21.16 -1.29
N GLY A 36 13.38 20.90 -0.12
CA GLY A 36 12.45 21.79 0.58
C GLY A 36 11.17 22.08 -0.23
N LEU A 37 10.67 21.08 -0.97
CA LEU A 37 9.41 21.18 -1.71
C LEU A 37 8.25 20.84 -0.80
N SER A 38 7.23 21.70 -0.81
CA SER A 38 6.02 21.55 0.00
C SER A 38 4.77 22.04 -0.75
N GLY A 39 3.60 21.87 -0.16
CA GLY A 39 2.35 22.38 -0.70
C GLY A 39 2.08 21.93 -2.14
N ARG A 40 1.78 22.88 -3.02
CA ARG A 40 1.40 22.59 -4.42
C ARG A 40 2.49 21.90 -5.23
N ASP A 41 3.75 22.29 -5.03
CA ASP A 41 4.88 21.71 -5.79
C ASP A 41 5.13 20.27 -5.38
N ALA A 42 5.05 19.95 -4.08
CA ALA A 42 5.14 18.58 -3.60
C ALA A 42 3.98 17.71 -4.10
N ALA A 43 2.75 18.23 -4.07
CA ALA A 43 1.57 17.53 -4.60
C ALA A 43 1.67 17.28 -6.12
N PHE A 44 2.18 18.26 -6.87
CA PHE A 44 2.41 18.13 -8.31
C PHE A 44 3.49 17.08 -8.62
N ALA A 45 4.62 17.14 -7.92
CA ALA A 45 5.68 16.14 -8.04
C ALA A 45 5.16 14.73 -7.70
N SER A 46 4.41 14.58 -6.62
CA SER A 46 3.82 13.31 -6.19
C SER A 46 2.89 12.75 -7.27
N ARG A 47 1.99 13.58 -7.82
CA ARG A 47 1.08 13.14 -8.89
C ARG A 47 1.83 12.63 -10.11
N ILE A 48 2.92 13.29 -10.52
CA ILE A 48 3.72 12.84 -11.66
C ILE A 48 4.48 11.56 -11.32
N ALA A 49 5.17 11.50 -10.18
CA ALA A 49 6.00 10.36 -9.80
C ALA A 49 5.19 9.05 -9.70
N TYR A 50 4.08 9.11 -8.93
CA TYR A 50 3.18 7.96 -8.80
C TYR A 50 2.50 7.62 -10.13
N GLY A 51 2.07 8.64 -10.89
CA GLY A 51 1.41 8.43 -12.16
C GLY A 51 2.32 7.82 -13.22
N VAL A 52 3.59 8.22 -13.31
CA VAL A 52 4.59 7.60 -14.19
C VAL A 52 4.85 6.16 -13.77
N MET A 53 5.02 5.89 -12.48
CA MET A 53 5.24 4.55 -11.96
C MET A 53 4.04 3.64 -12.24
N GLN A 54 2.85 4.10 -11.96
CA GLN A 54 1.60 3.38 -12.20
C GLN A 54 1.37 3.07 -13.68
N ASN A 55 1.65 4.03 -14.57
CA ASN A 55 1.31 3.93 -15.99
C ASN A 55 2.51 3.58 -16.88
N ARG A 56 3.62 3.09 -16.32
CA ARG A 56 4.89 2.90 -17.04
C ARG A 56 4.76 2.08 -18.32
N ILE A 57 4.03 0.95 -18.28
CA ILE A 57 3.86 0.06 -19.44
C ILE A 57 3.02 0.73 -20.54
N TYR A 58 1.94 1.42 -20.14
CA TYR A 58 1.13 2.19 -21.07
C TYR A 58 1.92 3.33 -21.72
N LEU A 59 2.68 4.09 -20.92
CA LEU A 59 3.53 5.17 -21.42
C LEU A 59 4.60 4.65 -22.38
N ASP A 60 5.27 3.56 -22.05
CA ASP A 60 6.29 2.93 -22.89
C ASP A 60 5.69 2.47 -24.23
N ARG A 61 4.46 1.93 -24.24
CA ARG A 61 3.74 1.56 -25.46
C ARG A 61 3.43 2.79 -26.32
N CYS A 62 2.98 3.90 -25.72
CA CYS A 62 2.74 5.14 -26.44
C CYS A 62 4.04 5.74 -27.00
N LEU A 63 5.13 5.73 -26.25
CA LEU A 63 6.44 6.19 -26.67
C LEU A 63 7.02 5.33 -27.80
N ALA A 64 6.87 4.02 -27.73
CA ALA A 64 7.36 3.08 -28.75
C ALA A 64 6.81 3.39 -30.16
N ARG A 65 5.59 3.90 -30.25
CA ARG A 65 4.97 4.31 -31.55
C ARG A 65 5.60 5.58 -32.14
N CYS A 66 6.33 6.34 -31.31
CA CYS A 66 6.92 7.63 -31.68
C CYS A 66 8.45 7.56 -31.78
N LEU A 67 9.04 6.41 -31.42
CA LEU A 67 10.48 6.17 -31.43
C LEU A 67 10.86 5.29 -32.63
N THR A 68 12.10 5.42 -33.12
CA THR A 68 12.68 4.55 -34.15
C THR A 68 13.30 3.28 -33.57
N GLN A 69 13.49 3.24 -32.27
CA GLN A 69 14.02 2.09 -31.52
C GLN A 69 13.13 1.81 -30.29
N ARG A 70 13.27 0.61 -29.71
CA ARG A 70 12.51 0.24 -28.52
C ARG A 70 12.87 1.16 -27.33
N PRO A 71 11.90 1.55 -26.49
CA PRO A 71 12.14 2.42 -25.32
C PRO A 71 13.28 1.91 -24.41
N GLU A 72 13.37 0.59 -24.21
CA GLU A 72 14.36 -0.02 -23.30
C GLU A 72 15.81 0.10 -23.79
N LYS A 73 16.00 0.49 -25.07
CA LYS A 73 17.33 0.75 -25.65
C LYS A 73 17.79 2.19 -25.49
N LEU A 74 16.91 3.08 -25.02
CA LEU A 74 17.28 4.46 -24.72
C LEU A 74 18.13 4.52 -23.45
N GLU A 75 18.92 5.60 -23.33
CA GLU A 75 19.53 5.92 -22.05
C GLU A 75 18.43 6.02 -20.97
N PRO A 76 18.58 5.34 -19.82
CA PRO A 76 17.52 5.26 -18.82
C PRO A 76 17.00 6.61 -18.35
N LEU A 77 17.88 7.59 -18.19
CA LEU A 77 17.49 8.94 -17.77
C LEU A 77 16.67 9.66 -18.86
N LEU A 78 17.03 9.47 -20.13
CA LEU A 78 16.27 10.02 -21.25
C LEU A 78 14.87 9.40 -21.33
N LEU A 79 14.77 8.10 -21.09
CA LEU A 79 13.48 7.41 -21.04
C LEU A 79 12.60 7.92 -19.90
N ASP A 80 13.16 8.17 -18.71
CA ASP A 80 12.41 8.73 -17.60
C ASP A 80 11.91 10.15 -17.91
N ILE A 81 12.72 10.99 -18.55
CA ILE A 81 12.30 12.33 -19.04
C ILE A 81 11.14 12.21 -20.03
N LEU A 82 11.21 11.27 -20.97
CA LEU A 82 10.14 11.02 -21.95
C LEU A 82 8.86 10.52 -21.26
N ARG A 83 8.96 9.62 -20.27
CA ARG A 83 7.82 9.14 -19.47
C ARG A 83 7.15 10.27 -18.70
N ILE A 84 7.93 11.16 -18.06
CA ILE A 84 7.43 12.34 -17.35
C ILE A 84 6.67 13.24 -18.31
N GLY A 85 7.24 13.52 -19.50
CA GLY A 85 6.59 14.34 -20.52
C GLY A 85 5.31 13.68 -21.05
N ALA A 86 5.37 12.40 -21.42
CA ALA A 86 4.24 11.65 -21.95
C ALA A 86 3.08 11.52 -20.92
N TYR A 87 3.40 11.28 -19.64
CA TYR A 87 2.39 11.25 -18.58
C TYR A 87 1.62 12.57 -18.48
N GLN A 88 2.33 13.69 -18.47
CA GLN A 88 1.70 15.01 -18.42
C GLN A 88 0.82 15.29 -19.63
N ILE A 89 1.25 14.87 -20.83
CA ILE A 89 0.50 15.06 -22.08
C ILE A 89 -0.75 14.20 -22.14
N LEU A 90 -0.62 12.93 -21.76
CA LEU A 90 -1.68 11.92 -21.95
C LEU A 90 -2.68 11.86 -20.79
N LEU A 91 -2.22 12.10 -19.55
CA LEU A 91 -2.96 11.78 -18.33
C LEU A 91 -3.10 12.95 -17.34
N MET A 92 -2.69 14.18 -17.73
CA MET A 92 -2.86 15.37 -16.90
C MET A 92 -3.53 16.52 -17.68
N ASP A 93 -4.85 16.65 -17.54
CA ASP A 93 -5.64 17.63 -18.31
C ASP A 93 -5.28 19.10 -18.02
N LYS A 94 -4.75 19.40 -16.83
CA LYS A 94 -4.42 20.78 -16.41
C LYS A 94 -3.01 21.23 -16.81
N VAL A 95 -2.22 20.36 -17.46
CA VAL A 95 -0.87 20.70 -17.92
C VAL A 95 -0.89 20.99 -19.40
N PRO A 96 -0.56 22.23 -19.81
CA PRO A 96 -0.47 22.55 -21.25
C PRO A 96 0.63 21.71 -21.94
N VAL A 97 0.32 21.14 -23.09
CA VAL A 97 1.25 20.28 -23.86
C VAL A 97 2.59 20.98 -24.12
N ASN A 98 2.54 22.25 -24.52
CA ASN A 98 3.77 23.02 -24.76
C ASN A 98 4.64 23.15 -23.49
N ALA A 99 4.04 23.29 -22.31
CA ALA A 99 4.78 23.33 -21.06
C ALA A 99 5.45 21.98 -20.77
N ALA A 100 4.72 20.85 -20.91
CA ALA A 100 5.27 19.53 -20.72
C ALA A 100 6.46 19.24 -21.66
N VAL A 101 6.32 19.59 -22.95
CA VAL A 101 7.38 19.42 -23.96
C VAL A 101 8.60 20.29 -23.64
N ASN A 102 8.40 21.58 -23.37
CA ASN A 102 9.49 22.51 -23.11
C ASN A 102 10.29 22.11 -21.86
N GLU A 103 9.61 21.77 -20.77
CA GLU A 103 10.27 21.32 -19.54
C GLU A 103 11.06 20.02 -19.75
N ALA A 104 10.53 19.05 -20.48
CA ALA A 104 11.25 17.81 -20.80
C ALA A 104 12.52 18.09 -21.62
N VAL A 105 12.45 19.04 -22.57
CA VAL A 105 13.62 19.48 -23.36
C VAL A 105 14.66 20.16 -22.48
N GLU A 106 14.24 21.06 -21.57
CA GLU A 106 15.18 21.72 -20.65
C GLU A 106 15.79 20.72 -19.64
N MET A 107 15.02 19.76 -19.14
CA MET A 107 15.56 18.66 -18.32
C MET A 107 16.64 17.88 -19.07
N ALA A 108 16.40 17.51 -20.33
CA ALA A 108 17.41 16.82 -21.13
C ALA A 108 18.70 17.66 -21.29
N LYS A 109 18.59 18.96 -21.50
CA LYS A 109 19.77 19.85 -21.59
C LYS A 109 20.51 19.94 -20.24
N ALA A 110 19.80 20.11 -19.13
CA ALA A 110 20.36 20.21 -17.79
C ALA A 110 21.16 18.98 -17.39
N HIS A 111 20.70 17.80 -17.81
CA HIS A 111 21.33 16.49 -17.52
C HIS A 111 22.33 16.02 -18.57
N LYS A 112 22.96 16.96 -19.32
CA LYS A 112 24.01 16.70 -20.34
C LYS A 112 23.52 15.87 -21.54
N LEU A 113 22.21 15.78 -21.76
CA LEU A 113 21.58 15.10 -22.89
C LEU A 113 21.17 16.11 -24.00
N SER A 114 21.89 17.21 -24.16
CA SER A 114 21.58 18.29 -25.11
C SER A 114 21.44 17.79 -26.54
N ARG A 115 22.19 16.74 -26.93
CA ARG A 115 22.08 16.11 -28.24
C ARG A 115 20.72 15.43 -28.47
N ALA A 116 20.07 14.98 -27.41
CA ALA A 116 18.76 14.35 -27.44
C ALA A 116 17.59 15.34 -27.33
N ALA A 117 17.85 16.63 -27.13
CA ALA A 117 16.80 17.65 -26.97
C ALA A 117 15.83 17.70 -28.16
N GLY A 118 16.35 17.59 -29.39
CA GLY A 118 15.53 17.50 -30.61
C GLY A 118 14.67 16.25 -30.66
N LEU A 119 15.21 15.10 -30.23
CA LEU A 119 14.47 13.84 -30.12
C LEU A 119 13.33 13.96 -29.10
N VAL A 120 13.61 14.48 -27.88
CA VAL A 120 12.59 14.70 -26.84
C VAL A 120 11.43 15.53 -27.38
N ASN A 121 11.73 16.68 -28.01
CA ASN A 121 10.70 17.53 -28.59
C ASN A 121 9.87 16.80 -29.66
N ALA A 122 10.53 16.11 -30.61
CA ALA A 122 9.86 15.41 -31.70
C ALA A 122 8.98 14.27 -31.18
N VAL A 123 9.50 13.44 -30.25
CA VAL A 123 8.77 12.31 -29.67
C VAL A 123 7.55 12.79 -28.92
N LEU A 124 7.68 13.76 -28.00
CA LEU A 124 6.56 14.23 -27.19
C LEU A 124 5.48 14.94 -28.01
N ARG A 125 5.85 15.68 -29.04
CA ARG A 125 4.86 16.24 -29.99
C ARG A 125 4.16 15.17 -30.82
N ASN A 126 4.84 14.06 -31.13
CA ASN A 126 4.22 12.92 -31.78
C ASN A 126 3.27 12.18 -30.84
N VAL A 127 3.62 12.06 -29.55
CA VAL A 127 2.72 11.50 -28.50
C VAL A 127 1.42 12.31 -28.45
N ASP A 128 1.50 13.64 -28.44
CA ASP A 128 0.32 14.51 -28.43
C ASP A 128 -0.52 14.34 -29.71
N ARG A 129 0.10 14.36 -30.90
CA ARG A 129 -0.62 14.14 -32.17
C ARG A 129 -1.35 12.82 -32.25
N ARG A 130 -0.81 11.79 -31.65
CA ARG A 130 -1.38 10.44 -31.63
C ARG A 130 -2.27 10.16 -30.40
N ARG A 131 -2.56 11.21 -29.62
CA ARG A 131 -3.46 11.09 -28.47
C ARG A 131 -4.84 10.62 -28.92
N GLY A 132 -5.32 9.54 -28.30
CA GLY A 132 -6.63 8.94 -28.65
C GLY A 132 -6.62 7.99 -29.84
N GLU A 133 -5.51 7.85 -30.58
CA GLU A 133 -5.41 6.79 -31.61
C GLU A 133 -5.41 5.40 -30.95
N PRO A 134 -6.16 4.43 -31.48
CA PRO A 134 -6.18 3.06 -30.95
C PRO A 134 -4.78 2.45 -30.91
N LEU A 135 -4.50 1.72 -29.84
CA LEU A 135 -3.30 0.88 -29.74
C LEU A 135 -3.59 -0.49 -30.35
N ALA A 136 -2.65 -1.02 -31.11
CA ALA A 136 -2.72 -2.40 -31.61
C ALA A 136 -2.05 -3.34 -30.61
N PHE A 137 -2.63 -4.51 -30.41
CA PHE A 137 -2.16 -5.55 -29.50
C PHE A 137 -2.08 -6.89 -30.24
N ALA A 138 -1.18 -7.76 -29.82
CA ALA A 138 -1.02 -9.08 -30.40
C ALA A 138 -2.10 -10.06 -29.91
N ASP A 139 -2.53 -9.89 -28.66
CA ASP A 139 -3.55 -10.72 -28.01
C ASP A 139 -4.25 -9.94 -26.87
N GLU A 140 -5.28 -10.54 -26.29
CA GLU A 140 -6.08 -9.94 -25.21
C GLU A 140 -5.27 -9.72 -23.93
N LEU A 141 -4.32 -10.59 -23.61
CA LEU A 141 -3.46 -10.44 -22.43
C LEU A 141 -2.50 -9.26 -22.59
N GLU A 142 -1.96 -9.04 -23.79
CA GLU A 142 -1.17 -7.83 -24.07
C GLU A 142 -2.05 -6.58 -23.99
N ALA A 143 -3.27 -6.64 -24.53
CA ALA A 143 -4.21 -5.54 -24.45
C ALA A 143 -4.47 -5.16 -22.99
N LEU A 144 -4.81 -6.13 -22.16
CA LEU A 144 -5.08 -5.93 -20.73
C LEU A 144 -3.83 -5.43 -20.00
N SER A 145 -2.66 -6.02 -20.25
CA SER A 145 -1.37 -5.61 -19.67
C SER A 145 -1.07 -4.13 -19.94
N VAL A 146 -1.22 -3.68 -21.18
CA VAL A 146 -0.92 -2.31 -21.57
C VAL A 146 -1.98 -1.34 -21.05
N GLN A 147 -3.27 -1.67 -21.20
CA GLN A 147 -4.38 -0.80 -20.82
C GLN A 147 -4.43 -0.56 -19.29
N THR A 148 -4.12 -1.59 -18.50
CA THR A 148 -4.07 -1.50 -17.05
C THR A 148 -2.67 -1.19 -16.51
N SER A 149 -1.67 -1.18 -17.39
CA SER A 149 -0.25 -0.96 -17.04
C SER A 149 0.29 -1.94 -15.99
N HIS A 150 -0.08 -3.22 -16.11
CA HIS A 150 0.46 -4.31 -15.30
C HIS A 150 1.35 -5.24 -16.14
N PRO A 151 2.47 -5.77 -15.58
CA PRO A 151 3.30 -6.75 -16.29
C PRO A 151 2.47 -7.95 -16.74
N ARG A 152 2.75 -8.43 -17.97
CA ARG A 152 2.02 -9.55 -18.56
C ARG A 152 1.96 -10.77 -17.64
N ALA A 153 3.06 -11.13 -16.98
CA ALA A 153 3.10 -12.25 -16.05
C ALA A 153 2.11 -12.10 -14.87
N LEU A 154 1.94 -10.87 -14.34
CA LEU A 154 0.93 -10.59 -13.32
C LEU A 154 -0.49 -10.69 -13.89
N VAL A 155 -0.73 -10.18 -15.09
CA VAL A 155 -2.03 -10.30 -15.77
C VAL A 155 -2.40 -11.76 -15.99
N GLU A 156 -1.48 -12.59 -16.56
CA GLU A 156 -1.67 -14.01 -16.74
C GLU A 156 -1.99 -14.73 -15.43
N ARG A 157 -1.29 -14.34 -14.37
CA ARG A 157 -1.53 -14.88 -13.02
C ARG A 157 -2.92 -14.54 -12.50
N MET A 158 -3.36 -13.29 -12.65
CA MET A 158 -4.69 -12.85 -12.19
C MET A 158 -5.81 -13.48 -13.03
N VAL A 159 -5.63 -13.55 -14.35
CA VAL A 159 -6.60 -14.23 -15.22
C VAL A 159 -6.72 -15.73 -14.88
N GLY A 160 -5.61 -16.39 -14.58
CA GLY A 160 -5.62 -17.79 -14.15
C GLY A 160 -6.28 -18.00 -12.77
N LEU A 161 -6.26 -16.98 -11.91
CA LEU A 161 -6.85 -17.05 -10.56
C LEU A 161 -8.35 -16.69 -10.55
N LEU A 162 -8.73 -15.66 -11.29
CA LEU A 162 -10.07 -15.02 -11.19
C LEU A 162 -10.95 -15.25 -12.44
N GLY A 163 -10.36 -15.68 -13.55
CA GLY A 163 -10.99 -15.56 -14.86
C GLY A 163 -10.82 -14.16 -15.46
N ALA A 164 -11.08 -14.01 -16.76
CA ALA A 164 -10.74 -12.79 -17.51
C ALA A 164 -11.47 -11.54 -16.99
N GLU A 165 -12.79 -11.62 -16.79
CA GLU A 165 -13.62 -10.48 -16.39
C GLU A 165 -13.26 -9.93 -15.00
N GLU A 166 -13.16 -10.81 -14.02
CA GLU A 166 -12.81 -10.43 -12.64
C GLU A 166 -11.36 -9.98 -12.52
N ALA A 167 -10.45 -10.57 -13.30
CA ALA A 167 -9.05 -10.11 -13.35
C ALA A 167 -8.96 -8.70 -13.94
N GLU A 168 -9.71 -8.40 -15.01
CA GLU A 168 -9.77 -7.04 -15.56
C GLU A 168 -10.32 -6.06 -14.52
N ALA A 169 -11.41 -6.41 -13.82
CA ALA A 169 -11.98 -5.57 -12.78
C ALA A 169 -10.96 -5.29 -11.64
N PHE A 170 -10.23 -6.30 -11.18
CA PHE A 170 -9.17 -6.17 -10.18
C PHE A 170 -8.04 -5.24 -10.66
N LEU A 171 -7.49 -5.48 -11.86
CA LEU A 171 -6.39 -4.69 -12.41
C LEU A 171 -6.78 -3.23 -12.69
N ARG A 172 -8.06 -2.97 -13.01
CA ARG A 172 -8.59 -1.60 -13.12
C ARG A 172 -8.73 -0.93 -11.76
N ALA A 173 -9.24 -1.65 -10.76
CA ALA A 173 -9.35 -1.14 -9.39
C ALA A 173 -7.99 -0.78 -8.77
N ASP A 174 -6.92 -1.50 -9.15
CA ASP A 174 -5.54 -1.16 -8.76
C ASP A 174 -5.04 0.18 -9.32
N ASN A 175 -5.73 0.76 -10.29
CA ASN A 175 -5.39 2.05 -10.89
C ASN A 175 -6.31 3.18 -10.42
N GLU A 176 -7.34 2.90 -9.65
CA GLU A 176 -8.22 3.93 -9.12
C GLU A 176 -7.56 4.72 -7.99
N PRO A 177 -7.91 6.00 -7.86
CA PRO A 177 -7.45 6.81 -6.74
C PRO A 177 -7.87 6.19 -5.40
N VAL A 178 -6.92 6.12 -4.48
CA VAL A 178 -7.19 5.63 -3.12
C VAL A 178 -7.49 6.81 -2.22
N PRO A 179 -8.66 6.86 -1.59
CA PRO A 179 -8.93 7.89 -0.60
C PRO A 179 -8.05 7.66 0.64
N THR A 180 -7.63 8.75 1.28
CA THR A 180 -6.97 8.66 2.59
C THR A 180 -8.02 8.30 3.63
N THR A 181 -7.92 7.09 4.18
CA THR A 181 -8.82 6.64 5.25
C THR A 181 -8.16 6.88 6.61
N ILE A 182 -8.91 7.48 7.51
CA ILE A 182 -8.50 7.72 8.90
C ILE A 182 -9.43 6.98 9.87
N GLN A 183 -8.88 6.55 10.97
CA GLN A 183 -9.62 5.97 12.10
C GLN A 183 -9.56 6.91 13.28
N THR A 184 -10.71 7.23 13.86
CA THR A 184 -10.82 8.00 15.11
C THR A 184 -10.14 7.25 16.25
N ASN A 185 -9.33 7.97 17.02
CA ASN A 185 -8.80 7.47 18.28
C ASN A 185 -9.86 7.63 19.38
N THR A 186 -10.63 6.58 19.58
CA THR A 186 -11.73 6.56 20.57
C THR A 186 -11.26 6.65 22.02
N LEU A 187 -9.95 6.53 22.28
CA LEU A 187 -9.36 6.75 23.61
C LEU A 187 -9.25 8.23 23.97
N LYS A 188 -9.20 9.12 22.96
CA LYS A 188 -8.99 10.57 23.15
C LYS A 188 -10.15 11.44 22.71
N THR A 189 -10.94 11.01 21.73
CA THR A 189 -11.95 11.85 21.12
C THR A 189 -13.13 11.04 20.59
N THR A 190 -14.18 11.73 20.17
CA THR A 190 -15.32 11.14 19.46
C THR A 190 -15.24 11.45 17.97
N ALA A 191 -15.88 10.61 17.16
CA ALA A 191 -16.00 10.83 15.71
C ALA A 191 -16.53 12.24 15.38
N LYS A 192 -17.52 12.72 16.12
CA LYS A 192 -18.12 14.07 15.95
C LYS A 192 -17.11 15.20 16.20
N GLN A 193 -16.31 15.08 17.26
CA GLN A 193 -15.30 16.09 17.60
C GLN A 193 -14.17 16.10 16.58
N LEU A 194 -13.74 14.91 16.11
CA LEU A 194 -12.74 14.76 15.06
C LEU A 194 -13.19 15.45 13.76
N CYS A 195 -14.41 15.13 13.28
CA CYS A 195 -14.95 15.73 12.06
C CYS A 195 -14.99 17.25 12.15
N ALA A 196 -15.55 17.81 13.23
CA ALA A 196 -15.63 19.25 13.42
C ALA A 196 -14.24 19.92 13.40
N SER A 197 -13.24 19.30 14.05
CA SER A 197 -11.86 19.83 14.05
C SER A 197 -11.22 19.82 12.66
N LEU A 198 -11.44 18.78 11.89
CA LEU A 198 -10.90 18.66 10.53
C LEU A 198 -11.59 19.63 9.56
N GLU A 199 -12.91 19.77 9.66
CA GLU A 199 -13.70 20.70 8.84
C GLU A 199 -13.33 22.16 9.15
N ASP A 200 -13.08 22.52 10.40
CA ASP A 200 -12.59 23.85 10.82
C ASP A 200 -11.23 24.20 10.17
N GLU A 201 -10.42 23.19 9.87
CA GLU A 201 -9.13 23.35 9.16
C GLU A 201 -9.27 23.21 7.62
N GLY A 202 -10.49 23.14 7.11
CA GLY A 202 -10.79 23.09 5.66
C GLY A 202 -10.60 21.71 5.03
N VAL A 203 -10.52 20.65 5.81
CA VAL A 203 -10.45 19.27 5.33
C VAL A 203 -11.87 18.79 5.02
N THR A 204 -12.04 18.18 3.84
CA THR A 204 -13.30 17.47 3.51
C THR A 204 -13.29 16.11 4.19
N VAL A 205 -14.32 15.82 4.97
CA VAL A 205 -14.46 14.58 5.73
C VAL A 205 -15.75 13.87 5.31
N GLU A 206 -15.63 12.62 4.88
CA GLU A 206 -16.77 11.77 4.51
C GLU A 206 -16.78 10.51 5.36
N PRO A 207 -17.90 10.13 5.98
CA PRO A 207 -17.99 8.89 6.75
C PRO A 207 -17.66 7.68 5.87
N HIS A 208 -16.92 6.72 6.41
CA HIS A 208 -16.74 5.44 5.73
C HIS A 208 -18.11 4.73 5.66
N PRO A 209 -18.50 4.16 4.51
CA PRO A 209 -19.88 3.72 4.29
C PRO A 209 -20.36 2.62 5.25
N TRP A 210 -19.45 1.88 5.89
CA TRP A 210 -19.79 0.76 6.76
C TRP A 210 -18.83 0.52 7.93
N LEU A 211 -17.73 1.29 8.05
CA LEU A 211 -16.85 1.24 9.23
C LEU A 211 -17.19 2.39 10.17
N ALA A 212 -17.67 2.08 11.36
CA ALA A 212 -17.84 3.06 12.41
C ALA A 212 -16.48 3.71 12.77
N ASP A 213 -16.52 4.97 13.16
CA ASP A 213 -15.34 5.76 13.57
C ASP A 213 -14.22 5.88 12.50
N CYS A 214 -14.54 5.57 11.24
CA CYS A 214 -13.65 5.74 10.10
C CYS A 214 -14.20 6.77 9.13
N PHE A 215 -13.29 7.52 8.52
CA PHE A 215 -13.60 8.56 7.54
C PHE A 215 -12.63 8.51 6.38
N THR A 216 -13.10 8.92 5.21
CA THR A 216 -12.22 9.31 4.11
C THR A 216 -12.02 10.81 4.15
N VAL A 217 -10.78 11.25 3.93
CA VAL A 217 -10.43 12.67 4.00
C VAL A 217 -9.75 13.13 2.72
N SER A 218 -10.03 14.38 2.34
CA SER A 218 -9.40 15.03 1.19
C SER A 218 -9.15 16.52 1.49
N GLY A 219 -8.27 17.15 0.70
CA GLY A 219 -7.89 18.54 0.94
C GLY A 219 -7.01 18.75 2.19
N THR A 220 -6.43 17.68 2.73
CA THR A 220 -5.68 17.70 3.99
C THR A 220 -4.38 18.50 3.96
N GLY A 221 -3.80 18.72 2.75
CA GLY A 221 -2.44 19.25 2.67
C GLY A 221 -1.44 18.33 3.40
N ASP A 222 -0.72 18.88 4.38
CA ASP A 222 0.15 18.12 5.27
C ASP A 222 -0.66 17.61 6.46
N LEU A 223 -0.90 16.30 6.51
CA LEU A 223 -1.65 15.66 7.60
C LEU A 223 -1.01 15.87 8.97
N GLU A 224 0.33 15.89 9.05
CA GLU A 224 1.06 16.07 10.30
C GLU A 224 0.91 17.51 10.85
N GLY A 225 0.59 18.47 9.95
CA GLY A 225 0.30 19.86 10.30
C GLY A 225 -1.06 20.10 10.94
N LEU A 226 -2.01 19.16 10.81
CA LEU A 226 -3.36 19.30 11.37
C LEU A 226 -3.34 19.22 12.89
N ARG A 227 -4.22 20.03 13.57
CA ARG A 227 -4.37 19.99 15.02
C ARG A 227 -4.77 18.59 15.49
N ALA A 228 -5.77 17.99 14.87
CA ALA A 228 -6.26 16.66 15.22
C ALA A 228 -5.17 15.57 15.11
N TRP A 229 -4.22 15.69 14.18
CA TRP A 229 -3.06 14.80 14.11
C TRP A 229 -2.13 14.99 15.33
N ARG A 230 -1.75 16.23 15.62
CA ARG A 230 -0.84 16.55 16.74
C ARG A 230 -1.43 16.15 18.09
N GLU A 231 -2.73 16.29 18.26
CA GLU A 231 -3.47 15.86 19.45
C GLU A 231 -3.64 14.33 19.53
N GLY A 232 -3.29 13.60 18.46
CA GLY A 232 -3.43 12.15 18.39
C GLY A 232 -4.90 11.67 18.31
N TRP A 233 -5.78 12.47 17.71
CA TRP A 233 -7.21 12.15 17.60
C TRP A 233 -7.53 11.15 16.51
N PHE A 234 -6.61 10.89 15.60
CA PHE A 234 -6.78 9.88 14.56
C PHE A 234 -5.46 9.24 14.15
N THR A 235 -5.58 8.10 13.49
CA THR A 235 -4.50 7.43 12.77
C THR A 235 -4.92 7.20 11.32
N VAL A 236 -3.94 7.19 10.40
CA VAL A 236 -4.17 6.81 9.00
C VAL A 236 -4.11 5.30 8.91
N GLN A 237 -5.22 4.68 8.51
CA GLN A 237 -5.30 3.23 8.38
C GLN A 237 -6.32 2.84 7.32
N ASP A 238 -5.94 1.88 6.47
CA ASP A 238 -6.88 1.30 5.51
C ASP A 238 -7.97 0.46 6.20
N ALA A 239 -9.14 0.41 5.57
CA ALA A 239 -10.26 -0.37 6.05
C ALA A 239 -9.90 -1.84 6.28
N ALA A 240 -9.15 -2.48 5.35
CA ALA A 240 -8.75 -3.88 5.46
C ALA A 240 -7.86 -4.13 6.70
N ALA A 241 -6.94 -3.22 6.99
CA ALA A 241 -6.09 -3.32 8.19
C ALA A 241 -6.92 -3.18 9.48
N LYS A 242 -7.93 -2.29 9.51
CA LYS A 242 -8.87 -2.21 10.64
C LYS A 242 -9.69 -3.49 10.79
N LEU A 243 -10.14 -4.09 9.69
CA LEU A 243 -10.89 -5.35 9.73
C LEU A 243 -10.10 -6.50 10.37
N THR A 244 -8.77 -6.51 10.24
CA THR A 244 -7.92 -7.49 10.93
C THR A 244 -8.01 -7.32 12.46
N ALA A 245 -7.97 -6.10 12.97
CA ALA A 245 -8.13 -5.84 14.40
C ALA A 245 -9.53 -6.21 14.90
N LEU A 246 -10.56 -5.97 14.08
CA LEU A 246 -11.93 -6.39 14.39
C LEU A 246 -12.10 -7.91 14.37
N ALA A 247 -11.43 -8.61 13.45
CA ALA A 247 -11.39 -10.09 13.42
C ALA A 247 -10.68 -10.66 14.65
N ALA A 248 -9.62 -10.01 15.11
CA ALA A 248 -8.90 -10.39 16.34
C ALA A 248 -9.78 -10.22 17.59
N ALA A 249 -10.67 -9.23 17.60
CA ALA A 249 -11.67 -8.94 18.62
C ALA A 249 -11.13 -9.01 20.08
N PRO A 250 -9.99 -8.38 20.41
CA PRO A 250 -9.46 -8.40 21.75
C PRO A 250 -10.42 -7.69 22.70
N LYS A 251 -10.55 -8.19 23.93
CA LYS A 251 -11.40 -7.59 24.97
C LYS A 251 -10.58 -6.71 25.89
N ALA A 252 -11.23 -5.78 26.59
CA ALA A 252 -10.60 -5.03 27.66
C ALA A 252 -9.97 -5.99 28.69
N GLY A 253 -8.68 -5.78 28.99
CA GLY A 253 -7.91 -6.64 29.88
C GLY A 253 -7.18 -7.80 29.18
N SER A 254 -7.36 -8.04 27.88
CA SER A 254 -6.64 -9.08 27.15
C SER A 254 -5.13 -8.86 27.12
N PHE A 255 -4.38 -9.95 27.09
CA PHE A 255 -2.98 -9.96 26.65
C PHE A 255 -2.92 -10.33 25.15
N VAL A 256 -2.42 -9.38 24.34
CA VAL A 256 -2.32 -9.51 22.89
C VAL A 256 -0.85 -9.52 22.48
N ILE A 257 -0.50 -10.37 21.52
CA ILE A 257 0.82 -10.37 20.86
C ILE A 257 0.62 -10.11 19.37
N ASP A 258 1.27 -9.06 18.84
CA ASP A 258 1.35 -8.74 17.42
C ASP A 258 2.78 -9.03 16.94
N THR A 259 2.97 -10.11 16.17
CA THR A 259 4.30 -10.65 15.86
C THR A 259 5.04 -9.94 14.75
N CYS A 260 4.34 -9.13 13.94
CA CYS A 260 4.89 -8.38 12.80
C CYS A 260 4.21 -7.00 12.74
N ALA A 261 4.31 -6.26 13.85
CA ALA A 261 3.43 -5.14 14.16
C ALA A 261 3.65 -3.87 13.33
N ALA A 262 4.88 -3.65 12.82
CA ALA A 262 5.24 -2.37 12.22
C ALA A 262 4.44 -2.04 10.94
N PRO A 263 3.97 -0.80 10.80
CA PRO A 263 4.27 0.41 11.58
C PRO A 263 3.35 0.66 12.80
N GLY A 264 2.60 -0.32 13.29
CA GLY A 264 1.79 -0.24 14.50
C GLY A 264 0.28 -0.09 14.31
N GLY A 265 -0.19 0.14 13.09
CA GLY A 265 -1.59 0.46 12.84
C GLY A 265 -2.60 -0.57 13.38
N LYS A 266 -2.31 -1.89 13.27
CA LYS A 266 -3.18 -2.94 13.81
C LYS A 266 -3.13 -2.98 15.33
N SER A 267 -1.94 -2.87 15.93
CA SER A 267 -1.77 -2.76 17.37
C SER A 267 -2.52 -1.55 17.95
N PHE A 268 -2.46 -0.38 17.28
CA PHE A 268 -3.23 0.81 17.69
C PHE A 268 -4.74 0.56 17.63
N ALA A 269 -5.22 -0.06 16.56
CA ALA A 269 -6.64 -0.40 16.41
C ALA A 269 -7.08 -1.40 17.49
N MET A 270 -6.26 -2.39 17.84
CA MET A 270 -6.53 -3.34 18.93
C MET A 270 -6.55 -2.65 20.29
N ALA A 271 -5.64 -1.70 20.55
CA ALA A 271 -5.66 -0.91 21.78
C ALA A 271 -6.97 -0.12 21.94
N MET A 272 -7.50 0.44 20.85
CA MET A 272 -8.80 1.11 20.84
C MET A 272 -9.95 0.13 21.11
N CYS A 273 -9.92 -1.08 20.51
CA CYS A 273 -10.90 -2.13 20.80
C CYS A 273 -10.87 -2.57 22.27
N MET A 274 -9.70 -2.54 22.90
CA MET A 274 -9.49 -2.87 24.32
C MET A 274 -9.77 -1.70 25.27
N GLU A 275 -10.24 -0.56 24.78
CA GLU A 275 -10.45 0.66 25.57
C GLU A 275 -9.18 1.10 26.32
N GLY A 276 -8.00 0.83 25.78
CA GLY A 276 -6.71 1.10 26.42
C GLY A 276 -6.39 0.22 27.63
N LYS A 277 -7.16 -0.84 27.88
CA LYS A 277 -7.00 -1.74 29.04
C LYS A 277 -6.43 -3.07 28.63
N GLY A 278 -5.46 -3.60 29.38
CA GLY A 278 -4.77 -4.85 29.09
C GLY A 278 -3.31 -4.63 28.72
N HIS A 279 -2.78 -5.51 27.88
CA HIS A 279 -1.38 -5.43 27.43
C HIS A 279 -1.25 -5.87 25.99
N ILE A 280 -0.56 -5.10 25.15
CA ILE A 280 -0.24 -5.45 23.78
C ILE A 280 1.28 -5.49 23.64
N LEU A 281 1.84 -6.67 23.34
CA LEU A 281 3.23 -6.82 22.97
C LEU A 281 3.36 -6.78 21.46
N SER A 282 3.89 -5.68 20.94
CA SER A 282 4.06 -5.42 19.50
C SER A 282 5.49 -5.66 19.08
N CYS A 283 5.73 -6.68 18.27
CA CYS A 283 7.05 -7.12 17.84
C CYS A 283 7.32 -6.78 16.37
N ASP A 284 8.55 -6.43 16.04
CA ASP A 284 9.05 -6.38 14.65
C ASP A 284 10.56 -6.67 14.64
N MET A 285 11.08 -7.18 13.52
CA MET A 285 12.49 -7.52 13.37
C MET A 285 13.37 -6.34 12.94
N GLU A 286 12.78 -5.20 12.58
CA GLU A 286 13.50 -4.05 12.07
C GLU A 286 13.54 -2.89 13.08
N GLU A 287 14.68 -2.69 13.73
CA GLU A 287 14.87 -1.71 14.80
C GLU A 287 14.41 -0.30 14.43
N HIS A 288 14.63 0.15 13.19
CA HIS A 288 14.21 1.48 12.76
C HIS A 288 12.68 1.66 12.74
N LYS A 289 11.91 0.56 12.59
CA LYS A 289 10.45 0.59 12.62
C LYS A 289 9.89 0.64 14.03
N LEU A 290 10.63 0.14 15.02
CA LEU A 290 10.19 0.19 16.42
C LEU A 290 9.93 1.63 16.86
N ARG A 291 10.84 2.54 16.50
CA ARG A 291 10.70 3.99 16.82
C ARG A 291 9.44 4.61 16.22
N LEU A 292 8.99 4.13 15.06
CA LEU A 292 7.74 4.59 14.45
C LEU A 292 6.52 4.13 15.26
N MET A 293 6.56 2.89 15.78
CA MET A 293 5.50 2.35 16.64
C MET A 293 5.46 3.08 17.99
N GLU A 294 6.60 3.30 18.62
CA GLU A 294 6.71 4.05 19.88
C GLU A 294 6.18 5.47 19.74
N ALA A 295 6.66 6.20 18.72
CA ALA A 295 6.19 7.57 18.45
C ALA A 295 4.67 7.60 18.11
N GLY A 296 4.16 6.60 17.41
CA GLY A 296 2.74 6.44 17.11
C GLY A 296 1.91 6.21 18.38
N ALA A 297 2.34 5.29 19.24
CA ALA A 297 1.68 4.99 20.51
C ALA A 297 1.67 6.21 21.45
N GLU A 298 2.81 6.91 21.58
CA GLU A 298 2.93 8.14 22.37
C GLU A 298 1.96 9.21 21.86
N ARG A 299 1.97 9.52 20.56
CA ARG A 299 1.08 10.50 19.94
C ARG A 299 -0.39 10.15 20.19
N LEU A 300 -0.76 8.87 20.04
CA LEU A 300 -2.12 8.40 20.25
C LEU A 300 -2.49 8.24 21.74
N GLY A 301 -1.54 8.33 22.67
CA GLY A 301 -1.77 8.14 24.10
C GLY A 301 -2.11 6.68 24.44
N ILE A 302 -1.51 5.73 23.75
CA ILE A 302 -1.69 4.29 23.98
C ILE A 302 -0.62 3.82 24.97
N GLU A 303 -1.01 3.62 26.23
CA GLU A 303 -0.11 3.21 27.31
C GLU A 303 -0.04 1.69 27.50
N CYS A 304 -1.02 0.94 26.98
CA CYS A 304 -1.10 -0.52 27.11
C CYS A 304 -0.22 -1.27 26.08
N MET A 305 0.61 -0.59 25.32
CA MET A 305 1.44 -1.17 24.25
C MET A 305 2.92 -1.17 24.65
N GLU A 306 3.55 -2.34 24.61
CA GLU A 306 5.00 -2.54 24.67
C GLU A 306 5.54 -2.83 23.27
N VAL A 307 6.64 -2.19 22.88
CA VAL A 307 7.31 -2.41 21.59
C VAL A 307 8.58 -3.20 21.83
N ARG A 308 8.79 -4.29 21.07
CA ARG A 308 9.93 -5.18 21.26
C ARG A 308 10.57 -5.59 19.91
N LEU A 309 11.90 -5.57 19.86
CA LEU A 309 12.65 -6.15 18.75
C LEU A 309 12.59 -7.68 18.85
N ALA A 310 11.97 -8.33 17.88
CA ALA A 310 11.89 -9.78 17.82
C ALA A 310 11.72 -10.29 16.38
N ASP A 311 12.35 -11.42 16.10
CA ASP A 311 12.09 -12.16 14.85
C ASP A 311 10.88 -13.06 15.07
N GLY A 312 9.79 -12.84 14.34
CA GLY A 312 8.57 -13.61 14.44
C GLY A 312 8.73 -15.13 14.19
N ARG A 313 9.87 -15.54 13.63
CA ARG A 313 10.21 -16.97 13.42
C ARG A 313 10.87 -17.64 14.64
N VAL A 314 11.28 -16.86 15.63
CA VAL A 314 12.01 -17.33 16.81
C VAL A 314 11.11 -17.31 18.03
N CYS A 315 10.97 -18.45 18.71
CA CYS A 315 10.12 -18.55 19.87
C CYS A 315 10.77 -17.93 21.13
N ASP A 316 10.00 -17.08 21.82
CA ASP A 316 10.27 -16.74 23.21
C ASP A 316 9.46 -17.68 24.11
N GLU A 317 10.11 -18.68 24.70
CA GLU A 317 9.46 -19.66 25.57
C GLU A 317 8.77 -19.01 26.78
N ALA A 318 9.21 -17.81 27.17
CA ALA A 318 8.56 -17.11 28.27
C ALA A 318 7.13 -16.62 27.91
N LEU A 319 6.77 -16.60 26.63
CA LEU A 319 5.45 -16.18 26.14
C LEU A 319 4.52 -17.39 25.82
N ALA A 320 5.04 -18.61 25.90
CA ALA A 320 4.27 -19.80 25.53
C ALA A 320 2.95 -19.92 26.30
N GLU A 321 1.85 -20.13 25.57
CA GLU A 321 0.47 -20.32 26.06
C GLU A 321 -0.06 -19.18 26.96
N LYS A 322 0.42 -17.94 26.76
CA LYS A 322 0.02 -16.80 27.63
C LYS A 322 -0.96 -15.84 27.00
N ALA A 323 -0.95 -15.70 25.66
CA ALA A 323 -1.73 -14.69 25.00
C ALA A 323 -3.19 -15.10 24.79
N ASP A 324 -4.11 -14.19 25.07
CA ASP A 324 -5.52 -14.31 24.73
C ASP A 324 -5.73 -14.24 23.22
N VAL A 325 -4.96 -13.36 22.58
CA VAL A 325 -5.02 -13.11 21.14
C VAL A 325 -3.60 -12.96 20.60
N VAL A 326 -3.30 -13.65 19.50
CA VAL A 326 -2.06 -13.47 18.74
C VAL A 326 -2.41 -13.05 17.32
N VAL A 327 -1.75 -12.02 16.81
CA VAL A 327 -1.92 -11.52 15.43
C VAL A 327 -0.60 -11.68 14.68
N CYS A 328 -0.69 -12.25 13.48
CA CYS A 328 0.41 -12.43 12.55
C CYS A 328 0.07 -11.70 11.24
N ASP A 329 0.41 -10.42 11.12
CA ASP A 329 0.34 -9.69 9.85
C ASP A 329 1.66 -9.87 9.11
N VAL A 330 1.82 -11.02 8.49
CA VAL A 330 3.11 -11.50 8.02
C VAL A 330 3.65 -10.75 6.80
N PRO A 331 4.98 -10.67 6.63
CA PRO A 331 5.58 -10.14 5.41
C PRO A 331 5.09 -10.95 4.19
N CYS A 332 4.64 -10.24 3.15
CA CYS A 332 4.01 -10.84 1.98
C CYS A 332 4.41 -10.13 0.68
N SER A 333 3.94 -10.63 -0.46
CA SER A 333 4.16 -10.02 -1.77
C SER A 333 3.61 -8.59 -1.88
N GLY A 334 2.52 -8.29 -1.16
CA GLY A 334 1.86 -6.98 -1.18
C GLY A 334 0.98 -6.76 -2.41
N LEU A 335 0.66 -7.80 -3.18
CA LEU A 335 -0.12 -7.65 -4.43
C LEU A 335 -1.55 -7.15 -4.22
N GLY A 336 -2.03 -7.08 -3.01
CA GLY A 336 -3.33 -6.47 -2.68
C GLY A 336 -3.30 -4.96 -2.48
N ILE A 337 -2.11 -4.34 -2.39
CA ILE A 337 -1.95 -2.90 -2.13
C ILE A 337 -1.26 -2.15 -3.28
N ILE A 338 -1.29 -2.71 -4.49
CA ILE A 338 -0.70 -2.10 -5.69
C ILE A 338 -1.23 -0.69 -5.93
N ARG A 339 -2.52 -0.46 -5.67
CA ARG A 339 -3.15 0.86 -5.83
C ARG A 339 -2.49 1.95 -4.97
N LYS A 340 -1.92 1.59 -3.80
CA LYS A 340 -1.18 2.50 -2.90
C LYS A 340 0.32 2.52 -3.19
N LYS A 341 0.86 1.37 -3.62
CA LYS A 341 2.28 1.17 -3.88
C LYS A 341 2.47 0.61 -5.29
N PRO A 342 2.41 1.45 -6.33
CA PRO A 342 2.40 1.00 -7.73
C PRO A 342 3.66 0.24 -8.14
N ASP A 343 4.78 0.43 -7.44
CA ASP A 343 6.02 -0.32 -7.68
C ASP A 343 5.85 -1.82 -7.49
N ILE A 344 4.95 -2.24 -6.61
CA ILE A 344 4.72 -3.67 -6.28
C ILE A 344 4.40 -4.47 -7.52
N ARG A 345 3.68 -3.89 -8.49
CA ARG A 345 3.35 -4.57 -9.76
C ARG A 345 4.55 -5.03 -10.56
N TYR A 346 5.71 -4.41 -10.34
CA TYR A 346 6.95 -4.73 -11.06
C TYR A 346 7.88 -5.69 -10.32
N LYS A 347 7.44 -6.27 -9.20
CA LYS A 347 8.18 -7.33 -8.51
C LYS A 347 8.32 -8.54 -9.44
N ASP A 348 9.50 -9.16 -9.39
CA ASP A 348 9.68 -10.45 -10.03
C ASP A 348 8.88 -11.52 -9.28
N MET A 349 7.92 -12.12 -9.96
CA MET A 349 7.07 -13.17 -9.38
C MET A 349 7.88 -14.38 -8.89
N ALA A 350 9.03 -14.68 -9.50
CA ALA A 350 9.90 -15.76 -9.05
C ALA A 350 10.53 -15.47 -7.69
N SER A 351 10.81 -14.19 -7.38
CA SER A 351 11.36 -13.78 -6.09
C SER A 351 10.38 -13.97 -4.92
N LEU A 352 9.10 -14.13 -5.19
CA LEU A 352 8.05 -14.31 -4.18
C LEU A 352 7.93 -15.75 -3.67
N ALA A 353 8.52 -16.72 -4.37
CA ALA A 353 8.38 -18.16 -4.06
C ALA A 353 8.85 -18.55 -2.65
N GLY A 354 9.73 -17.79 -2.02
CA GLY A 354 10.21 -18.03 -0.67
C GLY A 354 9.31 -17.52 0.46
N LEU A 355 8.32 -16.65 0.15
CA LEU A 355 7.46 -16.03 1.16
C LEU A 355 6.59 -17.01 1.94
N PRO A 356 5.93 -18.01 1.32
CA PRO A 356 5.11 -18.96 2.07
C PRO A 356 5.87 -19.73 3.17
N ALA A 357 7.14 -20.04 2.95
CA ALA A 357 7.96 -20.71 3.97
C ALA A 357 8.24 -19.81 5.18
N ILE A 358 8.52 -18.53 4.96
CA ILE A 358 8.70 -17.53 6.01
C ILE A 358 7.38 -17.33 6.78
N GLN A 359 6.28 -17.21 6.07
CA GLN A 359 4.94 -17.01 6.62
C GLN A 359 4.51 -18.20 7.49
N SER A 360 4.75 -19.42 7.00
CA SER A 360 4.50 -20.65 7.77
C SER A 360 5.32 -20.71 9.05
N ALA A 361 6.60 -20.35 9.00
CA ALA A 361 7.47 -20.33 10.17
C ALA A 361 7.02 -19.30 11.23
N ILE A 362 6.54 -18.14 10.79
CA ILE A 362 5.99 -17.12 11.71
C ILE A 362 4.69 -17.61 12.33
N LEU A 363 3.76 -18.18 11.54
CA LEU A 363 2.48 -18.69 12.02
C LEU A 363 2.67 -19.82 13.00
N ASP A 364 3.59 -20.73 12.70
CA ASP A 364 3.96 -21.87 13.55
C ASP A 364 4.47 -21.42 14.92
N ASN A 365 5.41 -20.45 14.91
CA ASN A 365 5.92 -19.87 16.14
C ASN A 365 4.83 -19.12 16.93
N ALA A 366 4.05 -18.29 16.27
CA ALA A 366 3.00 -17.49 16.88
C ALA A 366 1.92 -18.35 17.56
N SER A 367 1.61 -19.51 16.99
CA SER A 367 0.64 -20.45 17.54
C SER A 367 1.01 -20.93 18.96
N ARG A 368 2.31 -21.00 19.26
CA ARG A 368 2.81 -21.42 20.58
C ARG A 368 2.50 -20.42 21.69
N TYR A 369 2.28 -19.15 21.34
CA TYR A 369 1.96 -18.09 22.30
C TYR A 369 0.48 -18.10 22.70
N VAL A 370 -0.39 -18.65 21.85
CA VAL A 370 -1.84 -18.67 22.07
C VAL A 370 -2.17 -19.61 23.24
N ARG A 371 -2.86 -19.09 24.25
CA ARG A 371 -3.38 -19.97 25.34
C ARG A 371 -4.51 -20.86 24.83
N ARG A 372 -4.86 -21.90 25.60
CA ARG A 372 -6.06 -22.69 25.31
C ARG A 372 -7.32 -21.84 25.32
N GLY A 373 -8.21 -22.01 24.37
CA GLY A 373 -9.37 -21.17 24.13
C GLY A 373 -9.03 -19.79 23.58
N GLY A 374 -7.77 -19.48 23.27
CA GLY A 374 -7.30 -18.23 22.73
C GLY A 374 -7.46 -18.13 21.20
N THR A 375 -7.31 -16.92 20.67
CA THR A 375 -7.49 -16.58 19.25
C THR A 375 -6.15 -16.37 18.55
N LEU A 376 -6.00 -16.95 17.37
CA LEU A 376 -4.90 -16.71 16.43
C LEU A 376 -5.43 -16.09 15.16
N VAL A 377 -4.92 -14.91 14.78
CA VAL A 377 -5.26 -14.24 13.53
C VAL A 377 -4.06 -14.21 12.62
N TYR A 378 -4.23 -14.68 11.40
CA TYR A 378 -3.25 -14.59 10.32
C TYR A 378 -3.76 -13.62 9.26
N SER A 379 -2.92 -12.70 8.82
CA SER A 379 -3.29 -11.76 7.78
C SER A 379 -2.14 -11.42 6.83
N THR A 380 -2.50 -11.04 5.60
CA THR A 380 -1.56 -10.58 4.57
C THR A 380 -2.19 -9.46 3.75
N CYS A 381 -1.37 -8.57 3.19
CA CYS A 381 -1.80 -7.60 2.19
C CYS A 381 -1.61 -8.12 0.76
N THR A 382 -1.83 -9.41 0.54
CA THR A 382 -1.79 -10.05 -0.79
C THR A 382 -3.08 -10.82 -1.07
N VAL A 383 -3.29 -11.12 -2.35
CA VAL A 383 -4.45 -11.88 -2.83
C VAL A 383 -4.05 -13.27 -3.37
N LEU A 384 -2.80 -13.66 -3.17
CA LEU A 384 -2.30 -14.93 -3.70
C LEU A 384 -2.64 -16.09 -2.76
N PRO A 385 -3.32 -17.15 -3.23
CA PRO A 385 -3.67 -18.32 -2.42
C PRO A 385 -2.46 -19.02 -1.80
N GLU A 386 -1.28 -18.95 -2.43
CA GLU A 386 -0.04 -19.54 -1.94
C GLU A 386 0.44 -18.93 -0.63
N GLU A 387 0.15 -17.65 -0.41
CA GLU A 387 0.52 -16.89 0.77
C GLU A 387 -0.64 -16.85 1.80
N ASN A 388 -1.84 -17.26 1.40
CA ASN A 388 -3.09 -17.15 2.13
C ASN A 388 -3.62 -18.53 2.54
N GLU A 389 -4.66 -19.04 1.88
CA GLU A 389 -5.37 -20.25 2.25
C GLU A 389 -4.44 -21.47 2.31
N ARG A 390 -3.46 -21.56 1.39
CA ARG A 390 -2.55 -22.72 1.39
C ARG A 390 -1.64 -22.74 2.62
N VAL A 391 -1.28 -21.57 3.17
CA VAL A 391 -0.50 -21.48 4.42
C VAL A 391 -1.37 -21.87 5.60
N THR A 392 -2.57 -21.28 5.73
CA THR A 392 -3.45 -21.55 6.88
C THR A 392 -4.02 -22.97 6.88
N ASP A 393 -4.34 -23.54 5.71
CA ASP A 393 -4.75 -24.94 5.59
C ASP A 393 -3.63 -25.93 5.94
N ALA A 394 -2.39 -25.63 5.52
CA ALA A 394 -1.23 -26.44 5.87
C ALA A 394 -0.97 -26.39 7.39
N PHE A 395 -1.09 -25.21 7.99
CA PHE A 395 -0.98 -25.02 9.43
C PHE A 395 -2.03 -25.87 10.19
N LEU A 396 -3.30 -25.79 9.86
CA LEU A 396 -4.35 -26.52 10.55
C LEU A 396 -4.21 -28.06 10.42
N ARG A 397 -3.64 -28.52 9.30
CA ARG A 397 -3.31 -29.95 9.16
C ARG A 397 -2.19 -30.41 10.11
N ALA A 398 -1.23 -29.50 10.37
CA ALA A 398 -0.09 -29.77 11.27
C ALA A 398 -0.44 -29.56 12.76
N HIS A 399 -1.42 -28.71 13.05
CA HIS A 399 -1.82 -28.31 14.40
C HIS A 399 -3.28 -28.69 14.68
N PRO A 400 -3.58 -29.98 15.02
CA PRO A 400 -4.95 -30.45 15.25
C PRO A 400 -5.62 -29.83 16.49
N ASP A 401 -4.87 -29.16 17.34
CA ASP A 401 -5.34 -28.35 18.47
C ASP A 401 -5.90 -26.99 18.07
N PHE A 402 -5.79 -26.60 16.79
CA PHE A 402 -6.43 -25.38 16.23
C PHE A 402 -7.59 -25.76 15.30
N THR A 403 -8.50 -24.81 15.13
CA THR A 403 -9.60 -24.89 14.17
C THR A 403 -9.96 -23.51 13.64
N TYR A 404 -10.51 -23.44 12.44
CA TYR A 404 -11.14 -22.22 11.95
C TYR A 404 -12.23 -21.76 12.92
N ASP A 405 -12.32 -20.43 13.12
CA ASP A 405 -13.31 -19.81 13.98
C ASP A 405 -14.20 -18.87 13.16
N THR A 406 -15.51 -18.93 13.37
CA THR A 406 -16.47 -18.06 12.72
C THR A 406 -16.46 -16.68 13.39
N PHE A 407 -16.42 -15.63 12.60
CA PHE A 407 -16.43 -14.26 13.08
C PHE A 407 -17.29 -13.37 12.20
N ALA A 408 -17.69 -12.20 12.70
CA ALA A 408 -18.47 -11.23 11.96
C ALA A 408 -17.63 -9.98 11.68
N LEU A 409 -17.73 -9.48 10.45
CA LEU A 409 -17.15 -8.21 10.04
C LEU A 409 -18.27 -7.26 9.59
N PRO A 410 -18.08 -5.93 9.75
CA PRO A 410 -19.11 -4.95 9.42
C PRO A 410 -19.34 -4.83 7.90
N GLY A 411 -20.43 -4.13 7.57
CA GLY A 411 -20.79 -3.78 6.20
C GLY A 411 -21.23 -4.96 5.34
N PRO A 412 -20.80 -5.01 4.08
CA PRO A 412 -21.25 -6.05 3.14
C PRO A 412 -20.60 -7.41 3.37
N ILE A 413 -19.67 -7.53 4.32
CA ILE A 413 -18.91 -8.75 4.55
C ILE A 413 -19.74 -9.73 5.39
N GLY A 414 -20.29 -9.30 6.52
CA GLY A 414 -21.12 -10.13 7.38
C GLY A 414 -20.35 -11.25 8.09
N THR A 415 -20.94 -12.44 8.15
CA THR A 415 -20.36 -13.62 8.82
C THR A 415 -19.31 -14.28 7.93
N VAL A 416 -18.13 -14.55 8.49
CA VAL A 416 -17.00 -15.20 7.84
C VAL A 416 -16.72 -16.54 8.51
N GLU A 417 -16.66 -17.60 7.73
CA GLU A 417 -16.34 -18.95 8.20
C GLU A 417 -14.83 -19.19 8.05
N GLY A 418 -14.07 -18.87 9.10
CA GLY A 418 -12.63 -19.09 9.20
C GLY A 418 -11.77 -18.03 8.51
N HIS A 419 -11.97 -17.74 7.24
CA HIS A 419 -11.13 -16.80 6.52
C HIS A 419 -11.86 -16.10 5.37
N ILE A 420 -11.29 -14.97 4.93
CA ILE A 420 -11.78 -14.19 3.79
C ILE A 420 -10.63 -13.53 3.04
N THR A 421 -10.72 -13.51 1.70
CA THR A 421 -9.92 -12.62 0.86
C THR A 421 -10.76 -11.40 0.47
N LEU A 422 -10.31 -10.22 0.87
CA LEU A 422 -10.88 -8.94 0.45
C LEU A 422 -10.31 -8.57 -0.91
N TRP A 423 -11.16 -8.07 -1.79
CA TRP A 423 -10.82 -7.69 -3.15
C TRP A 423 -11.19 -6.23 -3.41
N PRO A 424 -10.29 -5.38 -3.97
CA PRO A 424 -10.58 -3.97 -4.21
C PRO A 424 -11.85 -3.73 -5.03
N GLN A 425 -12.04 -4.49 -6.11
CA GLN A 425 -13.20 -4.38 -7.00
C GLN A 425 -14.53 -4.83 -6.38
N ARG A 426 -14.49 -5.66 -5.32
CA ARG A 426 -15.69 -6.21 -4.66
C ARG A 426 -16.04 -5.49 -3.36
N HIS A 427 -15.00 -5.12 -2.59
CA HIS A 427 -15.18 -4.62 -1.21
C HIS A 427 -14.81 -3.14 -1.06
N GLY A 428 -14.17 -2.52 -2.08
CA GLY A 428 -13.70 -1.14 -2.01
C GLY A 428 -12.50 -0.90 -1.06
N THR A 429 -11.97 -1.98 -0.46
CA THR A 429 -10.79 -1.97 0.42
C THR A 429 -9.52 -2.30 -0.36
N ASP A 430 -8.36 -2.33 0.31
CA ASP A 430 -7.19 -3.01 -0.24
C ASP A 430 -7.47 -4.52 -0.40
N GLY A 431 -6.72 -5.16 -1.31
CA GLY A 431 -6.68 -6.62 -1.37
C GLY A 431 -6.00 -7.16 -0.12
N PHE A 432 -6.69 -8.01 0.62
CA PHE A 432 -6.23 -8.43 1.93
C PHE A 432 -6.79 -9.81 2.29
N TYR A 433 -6.02 -10.60 3.00
CA TYR A 433 -6.47 -11.87 3.55
C TYR A 433 -6.53 -11.79 5.06
N ILE A 434 -7.62 -12.31 5.65
CA ILE A 434 -7.83 -12.40 7.09
C ILE A 434 -8.31 -13.81 7.40
N CYS A 435 -7.59 -14.48 8.27
CA CYS A 435 -7.97 -15.79 8.79
C CYS A 435 -7.99 -15.74 10.31
N ARG A 436 -9.06 -16.24 10.91
CA ARG A 436 -9.20 -16.40 12.35
C ARG A 436 -9.29 -17.87 12.72
N MET A 437 -8.52 -18.25 13.72
CA MET A 437 -8.45 -19.59 14.27
C MET A 437 -8.55 -19.55 15.79
N THR A 438 -9.09 -20.58 16.40
CA THR A 438 -9.13 -20.73 17.85
C THR A 438 -8.36 -21.98 18.26
N ARG A 439 -7.55 -21.87 19.33
CA ARG A 439 -6.92 -23.03 19.96
C ARG A 439 -7.96 -23.73 20.83
N LYS A 440 -8.14 -25.03 20.64
CA LYS A 440 -9.07 -25.86 21.42
C LYS A 440 -8.73 -25.83 22.91
N GLU A 441 -9.73 -26.04 23.77
CA GLU A 441 -9.58 -26.08 25.23
C GLU A 441 -8.61 -27.19 25.71
#